data_fccc95d8392ff9cc324fe900af362675
#
_entry.id   fccc95d8392ff9cc324fe900af362675
#
_cell.length_a   1.000
_cell.length_b   1.000
_cell.length_c   1.000
_cell.angle_alpha   90.00
_cell.angle_beta   90.00
_cell.angle_gamma   90.00
#
_symmetry.space_group_name_H-M   'P 1'
#
loop_
_entity.id
_entity.type
_entity.pdbx_description
1 polymer ?
#
loop_
_entity_poly.entity_id
_entity_poly.type
_entity_poly.pdbx_seq_one_letter_code
_entity_poly.pdbx_strand_id
1 'polypeptide(L)'
;MSSEDTSKKGQEFFQMFLKAKEFTEELLKENERLRFRLATLDAGGSVSADERGRELQTRVRELEERLAELEARHRRVEEENKEFADRYIEIEEQNNNLANLYVASYQLHSTLDYKEVVRIVQEIVINLIGAEAFHILMFSEKTEHLEVELSEGQTPAITSVSLGEGVIGKAASTGESYFAETVARREPAPFLEPLAVIPLKIKESVLGVISINKLLVQKTSFTTMDHELFTLLAGHAATAIFSARLYSTSERKLTTLQGFLDMIKKPR
;
A
#
# COMPACT_ATOMS: atom_id res chain seq x y z
N MET A 1 -7.88 6.89 19.86
CA MET A 1 -7.46 8.30 19.95
C MET A 1 -8.32 9.08 18.96
N SER A 2 -9.03 10.08 19.40
CA SER A 2 -10.12 10.73 18.64
C SER A 2 -9.56 11.65 17.55
N SER A 3 -10.18 11.64 16.37
CA SER A 3 -9.96 12.55 15.22
C SER A 3 -9.93 14.04 15.63
N GLU A 4 -10.57 14.41 16.73
CA GLU A 4 -10.57 15.75 17.30
C GLU A 4 -9.22 16.16 17.91
N ASP A 5 -8.45 15.23 18.45
CA ASP A 5 -7.15 15.52 19.08
C ASP A 5 -6.06 15.81 18.03
N THR A 6 -6.15 15.17 16.88
CA THR A 6 -5.24 15.39 15.74
C THR A 6 -5.52 16.72 15.04
N SER A 7 -6.80 17.09 14.89
CA SER A 7 -7.22 18.39 14.36
C SER A 7 -6.79 19.56 15.25
N LYS A 8 -6.84 19.39 16.57
CA LYS A 8 -6.46 20.41 17.56
C LYS A 8 -4.95 20.66 17.55
N LYS A 9 -4.14 19.61 17.48
CA LYS A 9 -2.68 19.72 17.34
C LYS A 9 -2.26 20.39 16.03
N GLY A 10 -2.95 20.09 14.93
CA GLY A 10 -2.74 20.76 13.65
C GLY A 10 -3.04 22.26 13.68
N GLN A 11 -4.11 22.66 14.38
CA GLN A 11 -4.45 24.08 14.57
C GLN A 11 -3.47 24.81 15.48
N GLU A 12 -3.01 24.20 16.57
CA GLU A 12 -1.99 24.76 17.47
C GLU A 12 -0.66 24.95 16.74
N PHE A 13 -0.27 23.98 15.91
CA PHE A 13 0.93 24.07 15.08
C PHE A 13 0.84 25.20 14.05
N PHE A 14 -0.28 25.33 13.34
CA PHE A 14 -0.49 26.40 12.38
C PHE A 14 -0.47 27.79 13.04
N GLN A 15 -1.01 27.92 14.24
CA GLN A 15 -0.91 29.17 15.00
C GLN A 15 0.52 29.49 15.44
N MET A 16 1.31 28.48 15.81
CA MET A 16 2.72 28.67 16.16
C MET A 16 3.54 29.11 14.94
N PHE A 17 3.27 28.54 13.78
CA PHE A 17 3.89 28.93 12.50
C PHE A 17 3.57 30.39 12.13
N LEU A 18 2.32 30.82 12.26
CA LEU A 18 1.93 32.21 12.00
C LEU A 18 2.65 33.18 12.93
N LYS A 19 2.74 32.87 14.22
CA LYS A 19 3.47 33.70 15.21
C LYS A 19 4.98 33.77 14.90
N ALA A 20 5.58 32.66 14.50
CA ALA A 20 6.98 32.66 14.10
C ALA A 20 7.24 33.52 12.85
N LYS A 21 6.32 33.49 11.87
CA LYS A 21 6.39 34.33 10.67
C LYS A 21 6.24 35.83 11.01
N GLU A 22 5.26 36.19 11.81
CA GLU A 22 5.06 37.56 12.27
C GLU A 22 6.29 38.10 13.01
N PHE A 23 6.87 37.30 13.91
CA PHE A 23 8.09 37.66 14.63
C PHE A 23 9.30 37.84 13.70
N THR A 24 9.44 37.01 12.67
CA THR A 24 10.50 37.14 11.68
C THR A 24 10.34 38.41 10.84
N GLU A 25 9.13 38.76 10.43
CA GLU A 25 8.81 40.00 9.72
C GLU A 25 9.09 41.24 10.58
N GLU A 26 8.79 41.20 11.87
CA GLU A 26 9.04 42.28 12.80
C GLU A 26 10.56 42.49 13.02
N LEU A 27 11.34 41.41 13.15
CA LEU A 27 12.80 41.47 13.21
C LEU A 27 13.43 42.00 11.94
N LEU A 28 12.90 41.67 10.78
CA LEU A 28 13.37 42.20 9.47
C LEU A 28 13.14 43.71 9.39
N LYS A 29 11.96 44.20 9.75
CA LYS A 29 11.66 45.66 9.78
C LYS A 29 12.54 46.39 10.76
N GLU A 30 12.81 45.83 11.93
CA GLU A 30 13.68 46.49 12.92
C GLU A 30 15.15 46.49 12.44
N ASN A 31 15.60 45.45 11.75
CA ASN A 31 16.94 45.43 11.13
C ASN A 31 17.10 46.49 10.04
N GLU A 32 16.12 46.63 9.15
CA GLU A 32 16.11 47.70 8.13
C GLU A 32 16.11 49.09 8.75
N ARG A 33 15.31 49.30 9.80
CA ARG A 33 15.28 50.56 10.52
C ARG A 33 16.62 50.91 11.17
N LEU A 34 17.27 49.89 11.79
CA LEU A 34 18.60 50.08 12.39
C LEU A 34 19.67 50.36 11.34
N ARG A 35 19.65 49.68 10.20
CA ARG A 35 20.56 49.95 9.06
C ARG A 35 20.39 51.38 8.50
N PHE A 36 19.13 51.85 8.36
CA PHE A 36 18.86 53.21 7.92
C PHE A 36 19.38 54.26 8.93
N ARG A 37 19.18 54.01 10.24
CA ARG A 37 19.74 54.89 11.32
C ARG A 37 21.27 54.91 11.30
N LEU A 38 21.90 53.78 11.09
CA LEU A 38 23.36 53.69 10.92
C LEU A 38 23.85 54.53 9.77
N ALA A 39 23.24 54.39 8.60
CA ALA A 39 23.61 55.18 7.40
C ALA A 39 23.41 56.68 7.58
N THR A 40 22.42 57.15 8.34
CA THR A 40 22.19 58.56 8.62
C THR A 40 23.16 59.14 9.68
N LEU A 41 23.66 58.30 10.62
CA LEU A 41 24.68 58.71 11.60
C LEU A 41 26.09 58.78 11.03
N ASP A 42 26.45 57.93 10.10
CA ASP A 42 27.74 57.98 9.40
C ASP A 42 27.90 59.23 8.52
N ALA A 43 26.79 59.85 8.09
CA ALA A 43 26.78 61.06 7.27
C ALA A 43 26.96 62.39 8.07
N GLY A 44 26.87 62.36 9.44
CA GLY A 44 26.90 63.56 10.27
C GLY A 44 27.93 63.49 11.43
N GLY A 45 29.22 63.71 11.16
CA GLY A 45 30.31 63.50 12.09
C GLY A 45 30.28 64.32 13.40
N SER A 46 30.29 63.60 14.55
CA SER A 46 30.87 64.03 15.80
C SER A 46 31.31 62.77 16.62
N VAL A 47 32.23 62.90 17.54
CA VAL A 47 32.81 61.79 18.36
C VAL A 47 31.73 60.98 19.10
N SER A 48 30.65 61.60 19.51
CA SER A 48 29.48 60.89 20.15
C SER A 48 28.64 60.10 19.12
N ALA A 49 28.68 60.43 17.84
CA ALA A 49 28.00 59.70 16.78
C ALA A 49 28.73 58.40 16.46
N ASP A 50 30.05 58.33 16.61
CA ASP A 50 30.89 57.18 16.33
C ASP A 50 30.68 56.05 17.38
N GLU A 51 30.49 56.40 18.68
CA GLU A 51 30.15 55.45 19.72
C GLU A 51 28.73 54.86 19.51
N ARG A 52 27.74 55.68 19.20
CA ARG A 52 26.38 55.23 18.87
C ARG A 52 26.37 54.37 17.58
N GLY A 53 27.20 54.74 16.57
CA GLY A 53 27.37 53.96 15.37
C GLY A 53 27.88 52.53 15.66
N ARG A 54 28.90 52.42 16.50
CA ARG A 54 29.44 51.10 16.93
C ARG A 54 28.43 50.26 17.72
N GLU A 55 27.68 50.87 18.64
CA GLU A 55 26.64 50.22 19.39
C GLU A 55 25.52 49.66 18.47
N LEU A 56 25.08 50.48 17.49
CA LEU A 56 24.09 50.08 16.48
C LEU A 56 24.63 48.96 15.57
N GLN A 57 25.90 49.03 15.16
CA GLN A 57 26.56 47.98 14.36
C GLN A 57 26.61 46.64 15.13
N THR A 58 26.93 46.68 16.43
CA THR A 58 26.91 45.50 17.28
C THR A 58 25.51 44.90 17.38
N ARG A 59 24.50 45.76 17.56
CA ARG A 59 23.13 45.34 17.62
C ARG A 59 22.58 44.77 16.32
N VAL A 60 22.96 45.36 15.18
CA VAL A 60 22.64 44.81 13.85
C VAL A 60 23.25 43.43 13.69
N ARG A 61 24.52 43.24 14.08
CA ARG A 61 25.17 41.93 14.01
C ARG A 61 24.47 40.88 14.87
N GLU A 62 24.13 41.21 16.13
CA GLU A 62 23.38 40.31 17.02
C GLU A 62 22.03 39.92 16.42
N LEU A 63 21.32 40.87 15.77
CA LEU A 63 20.01 40.57 15.15
C LEU A 63 20.17 39.72 13.89
N GLU A 64 21.22 39.95 13.09
CA GLU A 64 21.56 39.12 11.93
C GLU A 64 21.90 37.68 12.34
N GLU A 65 22.67 37.50 13.41
CA GLU A 65 22.98 36.17 13.96
C GLU A 65 21.72 35.46 14.45
N ARG A 66 20.84 36.16 15.18
CA ARG A 66 19.55 35.62 15.62
C ARG A 66 18.63 35.29 14.46
N LEU A 67 18.58 36.12 13.43
CA LEU A 67 17.79 35.88 12.22
C LEU A 67 18.27 34.63 11.49
N ALA A 68 19.60 34.47 11.34
CA ALA A 68 20.19 33.29 10.71
C ALA A 68 19.88 32.00 11.52
N GLU A 69 19.95 32.09 12.88
CA GLU A 69 19.58 30.96 13.74
C GLU A 69 18.09 30.58 13.62
N LEU A 70 17.21 31.60 13.58
CA LEU A 70 15.76 31.38 13.41
C LEU A 70 15.43 30.78 12.04
N GLU A 71 16.07 31.26 10.97
CA GLU A 71 15.89 30.71 9.63
C GLU A 71 16.38 29.26 9.54
N ALA A 72 17.52 28.95 10.19
CA ALA A 72 18.01 27.57 10.25
C ALA A 72 17.07 26.65 11.02
N ARG A 73 16.52 27.15 12.14
CA ARG A 73 15.53 26.43 12.93
C ARG A 73 14.21 26.22 12.14
N HIS A 74 13.77 27.26 11.44
CA HIS A 74 12.55 27.17 10.61
C HIS A 74 12.70 26.11 9.52
N ARG A 75 13.84 26.13 8.77
CA ARG A 75 14.11 25.10 7.76
C ARG A 75 14.09 23.69 8.32
N ARG A 76 14.70 23.48 9.50
CA ARG A 76 14.68 22.18 10.16
C ARG A 76 13.25 21.72 10.51
N VAL A 77 12.44 22.62 11.03
CA VAL A 77 11.03 22.32 11.37
C VAL A 77 10.22 22.02 10.09
N GLU A 78 10.48 22.73 8.99
CA GLU A 78 9.83 22.44 7.70
C GLU A 78 10.21 21.05 7.17
N GLU A 79 11.48 20.68 7.26
CA GLU A 79 11.99 19.36 6.86
C GLU A 79 11.34 18.26 7.73
N GLU A 80 11.36 18.43 9.06
CA GLU A 80 10.72 17.50 9.99
C GLU A 80 9.21 17.35 9.72
N ASN A 81 8.52 18.45 9.43
CA ASN A 81 7.09 18.42 9.11
C ASN A 81 6.79 17.70 7.80
N LYS A 82 7.64 17.89 6.79
CA LYS A 82 7.51 17.16 5.54
C LYS A 82 7.68 15.66 5.76
N GLU A 83 8.70 15.26 6.53
CA GLU A 83 8.88 13.86 6.88
C GLU A 83 7.70 13.28 7.66
N PHE A 84 7.11 14.06 8.59
CA PHE A 84 5.91 13.66 9.33
C PHE A 84 4.70 13.48 8.40
N ALA A 85 4.51 14.42 7.46
CA ALA A 85 3.42 14.34 6.49
C ALA A 85 3.56 13.10 5.59
N ASP A 86 4.76 12.84 5.10
CA ASP A 86 5.05 11.68 4.26
C ASP A 86 4.80 10.36 5.02
N ARG A 87 5.27 10.26 6.28
CA ARG A 87 4.99 9.10 7.15
C ARG A 87 3.51 8.95 7.50
N TYR A 88 2.80 10.05 7.68
CA TYR A 88 1.37 10.00 7.96
C TYR A 88 0.58 9.43 6.79
N ILE A 89 0.91 9.85 5.56
CA ILE A 89 0.31 9.32 4.33
C ILE A 89 0.59 7.81 4.22
N GLU A 90 1.83 7.39 4.45
CA GLU A 90 2.20 5.98 4.43
C GLU A 90 1.42 5.15 5.45
N ILE A 91 1.28 5.64 6.69
CA ILE A 91 0.49 4.96 7.74
C ILE A 91 -0.99 4.91 7.36
N GLU A 92 -1.54 5.96 6.75
CA GLU A 92 -2.93 5.98 6.31
C GLU A 92 -3.19 4.97 5.18
N GLU A 93 -2.27 4.87 4.22
CA GLU A 93 -2.32 3.84 3.17
C GLU A 93 -2.22 2.43 3.77
N GLN A 94 -1.32 2.19 4.72
CA GLN A 94 -1.20 0.91 5.42
C GLN A 94 -2.49 0.55 6.17
N ASN A 95 -3.07 1.50 6.89
CA ASN A 95 -4.33 1.28 7.61
C ASN A 95 -5.50 0.96 6.67
N ASN A 96 -5.58 1.66 5.53
CA ASN A 96 -6.58 1.39 4.51
C ASN A 96 -6.42 -0.01 3.91
N ASN A 97 -5.18 -0.41 3.61
CA ASN A 97 -4.88 -1.74 3.09
C ASN A 97 -5.25 -2.85 4.10
N LEU A 98 -4.94 -2.66 5.39
CA LEU A 98 -5.33 -3.58 6.45
C LEU A 98 -6.84 -3.67 6.64
N ALA A 99 -7.56 -2.54 6.58
CA ALA A 99 -9.02 -2.51 6.66
C ALA A 99 -9.65 -3.26 5.48
N ASN A 100 -9.16 -3.03 4.27
CA ASN A 100 -9.61 -3.72 3.07
C ASN A 100 -9.32 -5.22 3.13
N LEU A 101 -8.14 -5.61 3.61
CA LEU A 101 -7.78 -7.02 3.82
C LEU A 101 -8.69 -7.69 4.85
N TYR A 102 -9.03 -6.99 5.95
CA TYR A 102 -9.97 -7.50 6.94
C TYR A 102 -11.36 -7.76 6.34
N VAL A 103 -11.89 -6.81 5.57
CA VAL A 103 -13.17 -6.96 4.87
C VAL A 103 -13.11 -8.12 3.88
N ALA A 104 -12.05 -8.22 3.09
CA ALA A 104 -11.82 -9.30 2.15
C ALA A 104 -11.77 -10.66 2.85
N SER A 105 -11.04 -10.77 3.96
CA SER A 105 -10.98 -11.99 4.78
C SER A 105 -12.35 -12.37 5.32
N TYR A 106 -13.12 -11.41 5.84
CA TYR A 106 -14.46 -11.64 6.31
C TYR A 106 -15.38 -12.16 5.20
N GLN A 107 -15.34 -11.55 4.02
CA GLN A 107 -16.13 -11.99 2.86
C GLN A 107 -15.76 -13.41 2.42
N LEU A 108 -14.47 -13.73 2.34
CA LEU A 108 -13.97 -15.04 1.94
C LEU A 108 -14.45 -16.17 2.88
N HIS A 109 -14.63 -15.86 4.17
CA HIS A 109 -15.06 -16.83 5.17
C HIS A 109 -16.57 -16.79 5.44
N SER A 110 -17.34 -15.95 4.74
CA SER A 110 -18.80 -15.83 4.92
C SER A 110 -19.59 -16.94 4.24
N THR A 111 -18.99 -17.66 3.29
CA THR A 111 -19.64 -18.71 2.51
C THR A 111 -18.77 -19.96 2.42
N LEU A 112 -19.41 -21.10 2.20
CA LEU A 112 -18.77 -22.40 1.92
C LEU A 112 -19.08 -22.89 0.51
N ASP A 113 -19.76 -22.08 -0.30
CA ASP A 113 -19.97 -22.39 -1.71
C ASP A 113 -18.68 -22.07 -2.50
N TYR A 114 -18.13 -23.11 -3.13
CA TYR A 114 -16.87 -23.01 -3.86
C TYR A 114 -16.90 -21.94 -4.98
N LYS A 115 -18.00 -21.87 -5.75
CA LYS A 115 -18.12 -20.91 -6.85
C LYS A 115 -18.21 -19.49 -6.32
N GLU A 116 -18.91 -19.30 -5.22
CA GLU A 116 -19.03 -18.01 -4.56
C GLU A 116 -17.69 -17.57 -3.98
N VAL A 117 -16.92 -18.46 -3.34
CA VAL A 117 -15.56 -18.16 -2.87
C VAL A 117 -14.67 -17.72 -4.03
N VAL A 118 -14.66 -18.44 -5.15
CA VAL A 118 -13.84 -18.06 -6.34
C VAL A 118 -14.26 -16.67 -6.87
N ARG A 119 -15.56 -16.36 -6.89
CA ARG A 119 -16.08 -15.05 -7.29
C ARG A 119 -15.62 -13.94 -6.32
N ILE A 120 -15.66 -14.20 -5.02
CA ILE A 120 -15.16 -13.24 -4.02
C ILE A 120 -13.65 -13.03 -4.20
N VAL A 121 -12.87 -14.08 -4.46
CA VAL A 121 -11.44 -13.94 -4.79
C VAL A 121 -11.24 -13.06 -6.02
N GLN A 122 -12.03 -13.25 -7.08
CA GLN A 122 -11.99 -12.40 -8.27
C GLN A 122 -12.25 -10.93 -7.92
N GLU A 123 -13.32 -10.63 -7.18
CA GLU A 123 -13.68 -9.28 -6.76
C GLU A 123 -12.56 -8.61 -5.93
N ILE A 124 -11.92 -9.38 -5.05
CA ILE A 124 -10.80 -8.90 -4.23
C ILE A 124 -9.57 -8.61 -5.10
N VAL A 125 -9.25 -9.48 -6.05
CA VAL A 125 -8.12 -9.28 -6.97
C VAL A 125 -8.33 -8.02 -7.83
N ILE A 126 -9.55 -7.75 -8.29
CA ILE A 126 -9.89 -6.53 -9.01
C ILE A 126 -9.80 -5.30 -8.11
N ASN A 127 -10.49 -5.32 -6.97
CA ASN A 127 -10.71 -4.12 -6.16
C ASN A 127 -9.55 -3.78 -5.23
N LEU A 128 -8.89 -4.78 -4.62
CA LEU A 128 -7.82 -4.57 -3.66
C LEU A 128 -6.45 -4.56 -4.31
N ILE A 129 -6.20 -5.49 -5.24
CA ILE A 129 -4.93 -5.55 -5.98
C ILE A 129 -4.93 -4.56 -7.15
N GLY A 130 -6.11 -4.27 -7.71
CA GLY A 130 -6.24 -3.43 -8.90
C GLY A 130 -5.77 -4.16 -10.16
N ALA A 131 -6.03 -5.46 -10.28
CA ALA A 131 -5.72 -6.21 -11.47
C ALA A 131 -6.81 -6.04 -12.53
N GLU A 132 -6.40 -5.70 -13.76
CA GLU A 132 -7.26 -5.58 -14.94
C GLU A 132 -7.32 -6.88 -15.73
N ALA A 133 -6.19 -7.60 -15.83
CA ALA A 133 -6.13 -8.92 -16.45
C ALA A 133 -5.38 -9.90 -15.56
N PHE A 134 -6.04 -11.02 -15.26
CA PHE A 134 -5.48 -12.06 -14.41
C PHE A 134 -6.17 -13.41 -14.62
N HIS A 135 -5.54 -14.46 -14.13
CA HIS A 135 -6.05 -15.82 -14.18
C HIS A 135 -5.93 -16.47 -12.79
N ILE A 136 -6.93 -17.25 -12.42
CA ILE A 136 -6.89 -18.14 -11.26
C ILE A 136 -6.75 -19.55 -11.81
N LEU A 137 -5.65 -20.23 -11.48
CA LEU A 137 -5.41 -21.60 -11.87
C LEU A 137 -5.44 -22.48 -10.63
N MET A 138 -6.16 -23.59 -10.72
CA MET A 138 -6.30 -24.53 -9.62
C MET A 138 -5.65 -25.87 -9.95
N PHE A 139 -4.93 -26.43 -9.00
CA PHE A 139 -4.33 -27.74 -9.16
C PHE A 139 -5.39 -28.84 -9.19
N SER A 140 -5.32 -29.68 -10.20
CA SER A 140 -6.19 -30.84 -10.43
C SER A 140 -5.39 -32.11 -10.16
N GLU A 141 -5.79 -32.84 -9.11
CA GLU A 141 -5.17 -34.15 -8.77
C GLU A 141 -5.37 -35.20 -9.86
N LYS A 142 -6.39 -35.04 -10.74
CA LYS A 142 -6.69 -36.00 -11.81
C LYS A 142 -5.77 -35.88 -13.00
N THR A 143 -5.41 -34.66 -13.35
CA THR A 143 -4.59 -34.34 -14.53
C THR A 143 -3.14 -34.05 -14.16
N GLU A 144 -2.87 -33.83 -12.88
CA GLU A 144 -1.57 -33.38 -12.32
C GLU A 144 -1.11 -32.03 -12.94
N HIS A 145 -2.06 -31.23 -13.41
CA HIS A 145 -1.84 -29.92 -14.00
C HIS A 145 -2.56 -28.81 -13.23
N LEU A 146 -2.10 -27.58 -13.41
CA LEU A 146 -2.84 -26.37 -13.06
C LEU A 146 -3.85 -26.10 -14.16
N GLU A 147 -5.12 -26.15 -13.86
CA GLU A 147 -6.21 -25.85 -14.80
C GLU A 147 -6.74 -24.43 -14.54
N VAL A 148 -7.04 -23.70 -15.60
CA VAL A 148 -7.62 -22.35 -15.52
C VAL A 148 -9.05 -22.46 -15.01
N GLU A 149 -9.29 -22.00 -13.80
CA GLU A 149 -10.61 -21.97 -13.16
C GLU A 149 -11.39 -20.68 -13.55
N LEU A 150 -10.66 -19.55 -13.61
CA LEU A 150 -11.23 -18.24 -13.92
C LEU A 150 -10.22 -17.39 -14.69
N SER A 151 -10.72 -16.59 -15.62
CA SER A 151 -9.95 -15.59 -16.37
C SER A 151 -10.71 -14.28 -16.42
N GLU A 152 -10.00 -13.16 -16.22
CA GLU A 152 -10.52 -11.81 -16.31
C GLU A 152 -9.62 -10.97 -17.22
N GLY A 153 -10.20 -10.10 -18.02
CA GLY A 153 -9.51 -9.13 -18.88
C GLY A 153 -8.72 -9.71 -20.05
N GLN A 154 -8.46 -11.01 -20.08
CA GLN A 154 -7.73 -11.69 -21.15
C GLN A 154 -8.18 -13.15 -21.28
N THR A 155 -8.43 -13.59 -22.51
CA THR A 155 -8.67 -15.02 -22.79
C THR A 155 -7.34 -15.80 -22.75
N PRO A 156 -7.22 -16.85 -21.95
CA PRO A 156 -5.98 -17.63 -21.89
C PRO A 156 -5.72 -18.37 -23.19
N ALA A 157 -4.45 -18.33 -23.64
CA ALA A 157 -4.04 -19.07 -24.85
C ALA A 157 -4.03 -20.59 -24.64
N ILE A 158 -3.85 -21.04 -23.38
CA ILE A 158 -3.88 -22.44 -22.94
C ILE A 158 -4.72 -22.55 -21.67
N THR A 159 -5.34 -23.69 -21.47
CA THR A 159 -6.23 -23.94 -20.33
C THR A 159 -5.57 -24.69 -19.19
N SER A 160 -4.36 -25.19 -19.37
CA SER A 160 -3.61 -25.93 -18.35
C SER A 160 -2.11 -25.70 -18.45
N VAL A 161 -1.42 -25.76 -17.30
CA VAL A 161 0.03 -25.60 -17.16
C VAL A 161 0.57 -26.73 -16.27
N SER A 162 1.69 -27.35 -16.68
CA SER A 162 2.35 -28.40 -15.88
C SER A 162 3.06 -27.80 -14.67
N LEU A 163 3.14 -28.56 -13.58
CA LEU A 163 3.97 -28.16 -12.44
C LEU A 163 5.44 -28.06 -12.88
N GLY A 164 6.13 -27.00 -12.45
CA GLY A 164 7.51 -26.72 -12.80
C GLY A 164 7.70 -26.08 -14.18
N GLU A 165 6.67 -26.00 -15.03
CA GLU A 165 6.73 -25.40 -16.35
C GLU A 165 6.56 -23.89 -16.31
N GLY A 166 7.51 -23.17 -16.92
CA GLY A 166 7.46 -21.70 -16.97
C GLY A 166 7.45 -21.03 -15.58
N VAL A 167 7.02 -19.80 -15.52
CA VAL A 167 6.94 -19.03 -14.27
C VAL A 167 5.77 -19.51 -13.40
N ILE A 168 4.63 -19.79 -14.02
CA ILE A 168 3.41 -20.22 -13.36
C ILE A 168 3.60 -21.59 -12.68
N GLY A 169 4.09 -22.58 -13.44
CA GLY A 169 4.32 -23.92 -12.92
C GLY A 169 5.44 -23.98 -11.86
N LYS A 170 6.47 -23.14 -11.99
CA LYS A 170 7.53 -23.01 -10.97
C LYS A 170 6.98 -22.45 -9.66
N ALA A 171 6.23 -21.36 -9.70
CA ALA A 171 5.61 -20.79 -8.51
C ALA A 171 4.68 -21.79 -7.81
N ALA A 172 3.94 -22.59 -8.58
CA ALA A 172 3.11 -23.65 -8.02
C ALA A 172 3.92 -24.80 -7.38
N SER A 173 5.06 -25.17 -7.95
CA SER A 173 5.89 -26.27 -7.44
C SER A 173 6.73 -25.89 -6.22
N THR A 174 7.23 -24.65 -6.18
CA THR A 174 8.06 -24.13 -5.07
C THR A 174 7.23 -23.53 -3.93
N GLY A 175 6.01 -23.06 -4.24
CA GLY A 175 5.20 -22.30 -3.29
C GLY A 175 5.75 -20.90 -3.04
N GLU A 176 6.64 -20.38 -3.89
CA GLU A 176 7.22 -19.05 -3.84
C GLU A 176 6.55 -18.13 -4.86
N SER A 177 6.26 -16.90 -4.44
CA SER A 177 5.68 -15.89 -5.33
C SER A 177 6.72 -15.38 -6.32
N TYR A 178 6.28 -15.11 -7.55
CA TYR A 178 7.08 -14.47 -8.59
C TYR A 178 6.57 -13.06 -8.84
N PHE A 179 7.48 -12.12 -9.04
CA PHE A 179 7.21 -10.74 -9.41
C PHE A 179 8.18 -10.30 -10.50
N ALA A 180 7.65 -9.73 -11.58
CA ALA A 180 8.45 -9.18 -12.66
C ALA A 180 9.14 -7.87 -12.23
N GLU A 181 10.36 -7.65 -12.69
CA GLU A 181 11.13 -6.42 -12.42
C GLU A 181 10.46 -5.17 -13.02
N THR A 182 9.82 -5.32 -14.19
CA THR A 182 9.16 -4.22 -14.89
C THR A 182 7.67 -4.50 -15.04
N VAL A 183 6.84 -3.63 -14.48
CA VAL A 183 5.38 -3.79 -14.40
C VAL A 183 4.63 -2.89 -15.40
N ALA A 184 5.24 -1.76 -15.83
CA ALA A 184 4.59 -0.78 -16.69
C ALA A 184 4.35 -1.32 -18.10
N ARG A 185 3.12 -1.76 -18.39
CA ARG A 185 2.67 -2.20 -19.72
C ARG A 185 1.33 -1.57 -20.06
N ARG A 186 1.14 -1.19 -21.33
CA ARG A 186 -0.15 -0.72 -21.86
C ARG A 186 -1.10 -1.86 -22.17
N GLU A 187 -0.56 -3.00 -22.63
CA GLU A 187 -1.30 -4.21 -22.96
C GLU A 187 -1.06 -5.29 -21.89
N PRO A 188 -1.99 -6.24 -21.72
CA PRO A 188 -1.77 -7.38 -20.83
C PRO A 188 -0.51 -8.15 -21.23
N ALA A 189 0.27 -8.56 -20.23
CA ALA A 189 1.41 -9.46 -20.46
C ALA A 189 0.93 -10.80 -21.04
N PRO A 190 1.75 -11.52 -21.83
CA PRO A 190 1.41 -12.84 -22.30
C PRO A 190 1.03 -13.76 -21.13
N PHE A 191 0.11 -14.70 -21.38
CA PHE A 191 -0.37 -15.63 -20.35
C PHE A 191 0.78 -16.36 -19.61
N LEU A 192 1.81 -16.79 -20.33
CA LEU A 192 2.96 -17.52 -19.76
C LEU A 192 4.05 -16.63 -19.16
N GLU A 193 3.97 -15.32 -19.36
CA GLU A 193 4.91 -14.32 -18.86
C GLU A 193 4.21 -13.27 -18.01
N PRO A 194 3.54 -13.66 -16.92
CA PRO A 194 2.76 -12.75 -16.09
C PRO A 194 3.64 -11.74 -15.37
N LEU A 195 3.03 -10.65 -14.90
CA LEU A 195 3.67 -9.64 -14.05
C LEU A 195 3.90 -10.15 -12.63
N ALA A 196 3.00 -10.98 -12.14
CA ALA A 196 3.14 -11.64 -10.84
C ALA A 196 2.42 -12.99 -10.83
N VAL A 197 2.98 -13.93 -10.08
CA VAL A 197 2.32 -15.22 -9.77
C VAL A 197 2.37 -15.43 -8.27
N ILE A 198 1.20 -15.60 -7.67
CA ILE A 198 1.04 -15.74 -6.23
C ILE A 198 0.43 -17.11 -5.93
N PRO A 199 1.17 -18.02 -5.26
CA PRO A 199 0.65 -19.34 -4.95
C PRO A 199 -0.41 -19.31 -3.85
N LEU A 200 -1.51 -20.02 -4.07
CA LEU A 200 -2.55 -20.30 -3.10
C LEU A 200 -2.16 -21.55 -2.31
N LYS A 201 -1.53 -21.37 -1.15
CA LYS A 201 -1.00 -22.50 -0.38
C LYS A 201 -1.56 -22.60 1.03
N ILE A 202 -1.68 -23.82 1.51
CA ILE A 202 -1.96 -24.18 2.90
C ILE A 202 -0.82 -25.05 3.40
N LYS A 203 -0.05 -24.53 4.37
CA LYS A 203 1.20 -25.16 4.82
C LYS A 203 2.12 -25.39 3.62
N GLU A 204 2.46 -26.65 3.35
CA GLU A 204 3.34 -27.04 2.23
C GLU A 204 2.59 -27.40 0.94
N SER A 205 1.25 -27.42 0.97
CA SER A 205 0.45 -27.81 -0.20
C SER A 205 -0.03 -26.60 -0.97
N VAL A 206 0.31 -26.52 -2.25
CA VAL A 206 -0.18 -25.48 -3.18
C VAL A 206 -1.48 -26.01 -3.83
N LEU A 207 -2.57 -25.25 -3.65
CA LEU A 207 -3.88 -25.55 -4.21
C LEU A 207 -4.07 -24.99 -5.61
N GLY A 208 -3.30 -23.95 -5.96
CA GLY A 208 -3.40 -23.22 -7.19
C GLY A 208 -2.53 -21.97 -7.17
N VAL A 209 -2.72 -21.10 -8.16
CA VAL A 209 -2.00 -19.83 -8.27
C VAL A 209 -2.94 -18.74 -8.79
N ILE A 210 -2.66 -17.49 -8.40
CA ILE A 210 -3.21 -16.29 -9.04
C ILE A 210 -2.10 -15.73 -9.93
N SER A 211 -2.35 -15.62 -11.24
CA SER A 211 -1.43 -15.09 -12.25
C SER A 211 -1.93 -13.74 -12.73
N ILE A 212 -1.18 -12.66 -12.50
CA ILE A 212 -1.57 -11.28 -12.84
C ILE A 212 -0.82 -10.87 -14.11
N ASN A 213 -1.58 -10.45 -15.14
CA ASN A 213 -1.05 -10.08 -16.45
C ASN A 213 -1.15 -8.58 -16.73
N LYS A 214 -2.04 -7.85 -16.02
CA LYS A 214 -2.15 -6.39 -16.13
C LYS A 214 -2.71 -5.79 -14.84
N LEU A 215 -2.19 -4.61 -14.46
CA LEU A 215 -2.69 -3.79 -13.35
C LEU A 215 -3.45 -2.57 -13.88
N LEU A 216 -4.47 -2.13 -13.15
CA LEU A 216 -5.25 -0.91 -13.44
C LEU A 216 -4.40 0.35 -13.25
N VAL A 217 -3.56 0.37 -12.23
CA VAL A 217 -2.66 1.50 -11.94
C VAL A 217 -1.32 1.24 -12.61
N GLN A 218 -0.80 2.25 -13.33
CA GLN A 218 0.53 2.19 -13.92
C GLN A 218 1.59 2.29 -12.80
N LYS A 219 1.97 1.13 -12.27
CA LYS A 219 3.14 0.99 -11.39
C LYS A 219 4.37 0.70 -12.24
N THR A 220 5.52 1.19 -11.81
CA THR A 220 6.82 0.87 -12.44
C THR A 220 7.44 -0.40 -11.86
N SER A 221 7.15 -0.68 -10.58
CA SER A 221 7.66 -1.86 -9.86
C SER A 221 6.68 -2.24 -8.73
N PHE A 222 6.79 -3.47 -8.25
CA PHE A 222 6.13 -3.90 -7.02
C PHE A 222 6.92 -3.44 -5.79
N THR A 223 6.22 -2.97 -4.78
CA THR A 223 6.79 -2.58 -3.48
C THR A 223 6.78 -3.75 -2.50
N THR A 224 7.53 -3.64 -1.40
CA THR A 224 7.49 -4.63 -0.31
C THR A 224 6.06 -4.79 0.25
N MET A 225 5.32 -3.68 0.33
CA MET A 225 3.92 -3.66 0.76
C MET A 225 3.02 -4.48 -0.18
N ASP A 226 3.23 -4.37 -1.51
CA ASP A 226 2.48 -5.18 -2.48
C ASP A 226 2.74 -6.67 -2.26
N HIS A 227 3.99 -7.07 -2.03
CA HIS A 227 4.36 -8.47 -1.76
C HIS A 227 3.67 -9.02 -0.52
N GLU A 228 3.63 -8.25 0.56
CA GLU A 228 2.96 -8.61 1.81
C GLU A 228 1.45 -8.75 1.62
N LEU A 229 0.83 -7.76 0.96
CA LEU A 229 -0.60 -7.75 0.67
C LEU A 229 -1.01 -8.97 -0.16
N PHE A 230 -0.29 -9.27 -1.25
CA PHE A 230 -0.55 -10.42 -2.09
C PHE A 230 -0.40 -11.73 -1.33
N THR A 231 0.63 -11.85 -0.49
CA THR A 231 0.89 -13.05 0.31
C THR A 231 -0.22 -13.31 1.33
N LEU A 232 -0.66 -12.25 2.04
CA LEU A 232 -1.74 -12.35 3.02
C LEU A 232 -3.07 -12.70 2.34
N LEU A 233 -3.39 -12.04 1.22
CA LEU A 233 -4.59 -12.32 0.46
C LEU A 233 -4.61 -13.76 -0.05
N ALA A 234 -3.50 -14.23 -0.62
CA ALA A 234 -3.39 -15.61 -1.12
C ALA A 234 -3.58 -16.65 0.00
N GLY A 235 -3.08 -16.37 1.21
CA GLY A 235 -3.30 -17.21 2.38
C GLY A 235 -4.77 -17.32 2.78
N HIS A 236 -5.50 -16.19 2.82
CA HIS A 236 -6.93 -16.16 3.10
C HIS A 236 -7.73 -16.85 2.00
N ALA A 237 -7.44 -16.55 0.74
CA ALA A 237 -8.09 -17.18 -0.42
C ALA A 237 -7.87 -18.69 -0.44
N ALA A 238 -6.65 -19.17 -0.21
CA ALA A 238 -6.33 -20.59 -0.13
C ALA A 238 -7.13 -21.29 0.95
N THR A 239 -7.21 -20.69 2.15
CA THR A 239 -7.95 -21.26 3.28
C THR A 239 -9.47 -21.35 2.98
N ALA A 240 -10.04 -20.28 2.39
CA ALA A 240 -11.45 -20.26 2.02
C ALA A 240 -11.78 -21.29 0.92
N ILE A 241 -10.96 -21.35 -0.13
CA ILE A 241 -11.10 -22.32 -1.24
C ILE A 241 -11.00 -23.76 -0.71
N PHE A 242 -10.02 -24.03 0.15
CA PHE A 242 -9.85 -25.36 0.74
C PHE A 242 -11.07 -25.76 1.58
N SER A 243 -11.54 -24.86 2.45
CA SER A 243 -12.70 -25.10 3.30
C SER A 243 -13.95 -25.37 2.47
N ALA A 244 -14.19 -24.60 1.42
CA ALA A 244 -15.31 -24.78 0.50
C ALA A 244 -15.23 -26.10 -0.27
N ARG A 245 -14.05 -26.51 -0.75
CA ARG A 245 -13.83 -27.81 -1.39
C ARG A 245 -14.07 -28.98 -0.44
N LEU A 246 -13.56 -28.87 0.79
CA LEU A 246 -13.75 -29.90 1.81
C LEU A 246 -15.22 -30.06 2.15
N TYR A 247 -15.93 -28.94 2.35
CA TYR A 247 -17.35 -28.93 2.64
C TYR A 247 -18.17 -29.56 1.51
N SER A 248 -17.98 -29.14 0.26
CA SER A 248 -18.71 -29.69 -0.90
C SER A 248 -18.44 -31.19 -1.09
N THR A 249 -17.22 -31.65 -0.83
CA THR A 249 -16.86 -33.08 -0.90
C THR A 249 -17.58 -33.88 0.19
N SER A 250 -17.66 -33.33 1.40
CA SER A 250 -18.35 -33.96 2.54
C SER A 250 -19.86 -34.06 2.30
N GLU A 251 -20.48 -32.97 1.80
CA GLU A 251 -21.91 -32.99 1.45
C GLU A 251 -22.25 -34.03 0.38
N ARG A 252 -21.45 -34.12 -0.68
CA ARG A 252 -21.64 -35.14 -1.73
C ARG A 252 -21.57 -36.57 -1.16
N LYS A 253 -20.61 -36.83 -0.26
CA LYS A 253 -20.50 -38.14 0.40
C LYS A 253 -21.72 -38.44 1.24
N LEU A 254 -22.20 -37.48 2.04
CA LEU A 254 -23.40 -37.62 2.87
C LEU A 254 -24.64 -37.86 2.02
N THR A 255 -24.85 -37.09 0.96
CA THR A 255 -26.00 -37.27 0.06
C THR A 255 -25.96 -38.63 -0.62
N THR A 256 -24.78 -39.10 -1.03
CA THR A 256 -24.63 -40.46 -1.59
C THR A 256 -24.99 -41.54 -0.58
N LEU A 257 -24.51 -41.43 0.66
CA LEU A 257 -24.83 -42.38 1.74
C LEU A 257 -26.33 -42.39 2.08
N GLN A 258 -26.96 -41.20 2.14
CA GLN A 258 -28.40 -41.08 2.34
C GLN A 258 -29.18 -41.77 1.22
N GLY A 259 -28.78 -41.53 -0.05
CA GLY A 259 -29.39 -42.22 -1.18
C GLY A 259 -29.28 -43.73 -1.13
N PHE A 260 -28.13 -44.27 -0.67
CA PHE A 260 -28.00 -45.73 -0.43
C PHE A 260 -28.91 -46.23 0.70
N LEU A 261 -29.01 -45.52 1.81
CA LEU A 261 -29.87 -45.88 2.93
C LEU A 261 -31.34 -45.84 2.52
N ASP A 262 -31.77 -44.89 1.71
CA ASP A 262 -33.15 -44.80 1.21
C ASP A 262 -33.48 -45.93 0.23
N MET A 263 -32.54 -46.38 -0.59
CA MET A 263 -32.71 -47.56 -1.44
C MET A 263 -32.88 -48.85 -0.64
N ILE A 264 -32.12 -49.00 0.45
CA ILE A 264 -32.23 -50.18 1.34
C ILE A 264 -33.53 -50.17 2.15
N LYS A 265 -34.04 -48.97 2.50
CA LYS A 265 -35.27 -48.80 3.29
C LYS A 265 -36.59 -48.98 2.50
N LYS A 266 -36.53 -48.92 1.14
CA LYS A 266 -37.71 -49.24 0.32
C LYS A 266 -37.87 -50.76 0.18
N PRO A 267 -38.77 -51.40 0.91
CA PRO A 267 -39.15 -52.80 0.64
C PRO A 267 -39.83 -52.88 -0.72
N ARG A 268 -39.53 -53.93 -1.47
CA ARG A 268 -40.23 -54.30 -2.72
C ARG A 268 -41.68 -54.55 -2.46
#